data_0290f8d10f413855e58cb07ad04ac8e4
#
_entry.id   0290f8d10f413855e58cb07ad04ac8e4
#
_cell.length_a   1.000
_cell.length_b   1.000
_cell.length_c   1.000
_cell.angle_alpha   90.00
_cell.angle_beta   90.00
_cell.angle_gamma   90.00
#
_symmetry.space_group_name_H-M   'P 1'
#
loop_
_entity.id
_entity.type
_entity.pdbx_description
1 polymer ?
#
loop_
_entity_poly.entity_id
_entity_poly.type
_entity_poly.pdbx_seq_one_letter_code
_entity_poly.pdbx_strand_id
1 'polypeptide(L)'
;MSDDQPSGRDWAVLDRLIAIIEARRDANPRDSHTARLLAKGRVKIAQKLGEEALETALASVAEGADDVIGESADLLFHWLVLMADMGIDPQQVLARLVEREG
;
A
#
# COMPACT_ATOMS: atom_id res chain seq x y z
N MET A 1 14.55 -9.22 -23.44
CA MET A 1 14.31 -9.07 -23.20
C MET A 1 13.76 -8.85 -22.70
N SER A 2 13.83 -8.75 -22.76
CA SER A 2 13.38 -8.32 -22.38
C SER A 2 12.72 -8.18 -21.85
N ASP A 3 12.80 -8.21 -21.80
CA ASP A 3 12.23 -7.92 -21.39
C ASP A 3 11.54 -7.70 -20.91
N ASP A 4 11.68 -7.82 -20.78
CA ASP A 4 11.25 -7.41 -20.48
C ASP A 4 10.54 -7.01 -20.04
N GLN A 5 10.44 -6.81 -20.07
CA GLN A 5 9.84 -6.29 -19.86
C GLN A 5 8.81 -6.17 -19.88
N PRO A 6 8.94 -6.57 -19.83
CA PRO A 6 7.75 -6.30 -20.21
C PRO A 6 6.78 -5.71 -19.98
N SER A 7 6.91 -5.81 -20.62
CA SER A 7 5.70 -5.04 -20.54
C SER A 7 5.74 -4.01 -19.45
N GLY A 8 6.86 -3.84 -18.83
CA GLY A 8 7.06 -2.82 -17.84
C GLY A 8 6.34 -3.04 -16.52
N ARG A 9 5.81 -4.24 -16.27
CA ARG A 9 5.21 -4.53 -14.98
C ARG A 9 6.28 -4.67 -13.91
N ASP A 10 6.12 -3.92 -12.85
CA ASP A 10 7.08 -3.93 -11.76
C ASP A 10 6.36 -4.28 -10.45
N TRP A 11 5.88 -5.51 -10.38
CA TRP A 11 5.22 -5.98 -9.16
C TRP A 11 6.21 -6.09 -8.00
N ALA A 12 7.51 -6.16 -8.29
CA ALA A 12 8.52 -6.17 -7.25
C ALA A 12 8.57 -4.86 -6.46
N VAL A 13 7.94 -3.78 -6.95
CA VAL A 13 7.83 -2.55 -6.18
C VAL A 13 7.13 -2.80 -4.83
N LEU A 14 6.20 -3.75 -4.79
CA LEU A 14 5.52 -4.08 -3.54
C LEU A 14 6.50 -4.66 -2.53
N ASP A 15 7.39 -5.56 -2.97
CA ASP A 15 8.41 -6.11 -2.09
C ASP A 15 9.35 -5.02 -1.57
N ARG A 16 9.73 -4.10 -2.44
CA ARG A 16 10.60 -2.99 -2.04
C ARG A 16 9.93 -2.07 -1.04
N LEU A 17 8.63 -1.77 -1.24
CA LEU A 17 7.88 -0.95 -0.29
C LEU A 17 7.73 -1.63 1.05
N ILE A 18 7.47 -2.94 1.06
CA ILE A 18 7.39 -3.71 2.29
C ILE A 18 8.70 -3.58 3.08
N ALA A 19 9.83 -3.74 2.38
CA ALA A 19 11.14 -3.62 3.01
C ALA A 19 11.41 -2.21 3.54
N ILE A 20 11.01 -1.19 2.77
CA ILE A 20 11.16 0.21 3.19
C ILE A 20 10.32 0.49 4.44
N ILE A 21 9.09 0.03 4.46
CA ILE A 21 8.20 0.25 5.60
C ILE A 21 8.77 -0.42 6.85
N GLU A 22 9.27 -1.65 6.72
CA GLU A 22 9.90 -2.34 7.84
C GLU A 22 11.15 -1.60 8.33
N ALA A 23 11.95 -1.09 7.39
CA ALA A 23 13.17 -0.35 7.74
C ALA A 23 12.85 0.97 8.47
N ARG A 24 11.67 1.55 8.23
CA ARG A 24 11.26 2.81 8.85
C ARG A 24 10.50 2.61 10.17
N ARG A 25 10.23 1.37 10.53
CA ARG A 25 9.44 1.06 11.74
C ARG A 25 9.98 1.77 12.98
N ASP A 26 11.30 1.78 13.14
CA ASP A 26 11.95 2.39 14.29
C ASP A 26 12.60 3.74 13.97
N ALA A 27 12.32 4.29 12.80
CA ALA A 27 12.88 5.57 12.41
C ALA A 27 12.21 6.71 13.19
N ASN A 28 12.89 7.86 13.23
CA ASN A 28 12.37 9.04 13.90
C ASN A 28 11.14 9.56 13.12
N PRO A 29 9.97 9.71 13.76
CA PRO A 29 8.78 10.25 13.08
C PRO A 29 8.99 11.62 12.43
N ARG A 30 9.96 12.39 12.89
CA ARG A 30 10.28 13.69 12.27
C ARG A 30 10.84 13.52 10.87
N ASP A 31 11.54 12.42 10.60
CA ASP A 31 12.31 12.23 9.39
C ASP A 31 11.64 11.26 8.41
N SER A 32 10.55 10.61 8.81
CA SER A 32 9.91 9.59 8.00
C SER A 32 8.41 9.68 8.12
N HIS A 33 7.73 9.85 6.97
CA HIS A 33 6.28 9.82 6.90
C HIS A 33 5.73 8.46 7.36
N THR A 34 6.38 7.38 6.95
CA THR A 34 6.00 6.02 7.36
C THR A 34 6.09 5.84 8.87
N ALA A 35 7.21 6.29 9.48
CA ALA A 35 7.37 6.21 10.93
C ALA A 35 6.30 7.03 11.64
N ARG A 36 5.94 8.19 11.07
CA ARG A 36 4.89 9.05 11.62
C ARG A 36 3.53 8.34 11.62
N LEU A 37 3.20 7.68 10.50
CA LEU A 37 1.95 6.94 10.39
C LEU A 37 1.91 5.79 11.40
N LEU A 38 2.98 5.02 11.50
CA LEU A 38 3.04 3.91 12.45
C LEU A 38 2.91 4.41 13.90
N ALA A 39 3.52 5.55 14.20
CA ALA A 39 3.46 6.13 15.54
C ALA A 39 2.06 6.59 15.93
N LYS A 40 1.21 6.92 14.96
CA LYS A 40 -0.16 7.35 15.23
C LYS A 40 -1.06 6.23 15.76
N GLY A 41 -0.68 4.98 15.54
CA GLY A 41 -1.40 3.83 16.05
C GLY A 41 -2.48 3.30 15.11
N ARG A 42 -2.98 2.12 15.44
CA ARG A 42 -3.86 1.32 14.57
C ARG A 42 -5.11 2.07 14.13
N VAL A 43 -5.77 2.77 15.05
CA VAL A 43 -7.04 3.45 14.72
C VAL A 43 -6.83 4.50 13.64
N LYS A 44 -5.76 5.29 13.73
CA LYS A 44 -5.47 6.30 12.72
C LYS A 44 -5.03 5.69 11.40
N ILE A 45 -4.25 4.61 11.46
CA ILE A 45 -3.84 3.90 10.27
C ILE A 45 -5.06 3.35 9.53
N ALA A 46 -5.99 2.74 10.28
CA ALA A 46 -7.23 2.21 9.71
C ALA A 46 -8.10 3.32 9.12
N GLN A 47 -8.19 4.46 9.79
CA GLN A 47 -8.94 5.61 9.31
C GLN A 47 -8.37 6.11 7.98
N LYS A 48 -7.04 6.23 7.88
CA LYS A 48 -6.39 6.67 6.65
C LYS A 48 -6.67 5.71 5.50
N LEU A 49 -6.59 4.42 5.77
CA LEU A 49 -6.88 3.41 4.74
C LEU A 49 -8.32 3.57 4.23
N GLY A 50 -9.26 3.75 5.15
CA GLY A 50 -10.67 3.95 4.77
C GLY A 50 -10.86 5.20 3.94
N GLU A 51 -10.18 6.30 4.29
CA GLU A 51 -10.26 7.55 3.53
C GLU A 51 -9.72 7.36 2.12
N GLU A 52 -8.56 6.69 1.97
CA GLU A 52 -7.99 6.48 0.64
C GLU A 52 -8.86 5.57 -0.21
N ALA A 53 -9.49 4.56 0.41
CA ALA A 53 -10.40 3.67 -0.31
C ALA A 53 -11.61 4.45 -0.82
N LEU A 54 -12.19 5.32 0.01
CA LEU A 54 -13.32 6.14 -0.39
C LEU A 54 -12.92 7.11 -1.50
N GLU A 55 -11.77 7.76 -1.38
CA GLU A 55 -11.29 8.69 -2.39
C GLU A 55 -11.07 8.00 -3.73
N THR A 56 -10.53 6.77 -3.71
CA THR A 56 -10.36 6.00 -4.93
C THR A 56 -11.71 5.73 -5.60
N ALA A 57 -12.68 5.29 -4.80
CA ALA A 57 -14.01 5.00 -5.32
C ALA A 57 -14.68 6.25 -5.89
N LEU A 58 -14.59 7.38 -5.20
CA LEU A 58 -15.19 8.63 -5.67
C LEU A 58 -14.48 9.15 -6.92
N ALA A 59 -13.16 9.02 -6.99
CA ALA A 59 -12.40 9.45 -8.16
C ALA A 59 -12.86 8.68 -9.41
N SER A 60 -13.24 7.41 -9.24
CA SER A 60 -13.64 6.58 -10.38
C SER A 60 -14.93 7.05 -11.03
N VAL A 61 -15.79 7.74 -10.29
CA VAL A 61 -17.08 8.23 -10.82
C VAL A 61 -17.11 9.72 -11.09
N ALA A 62 -16.24 10.49 -10.45
CA ALA A 62 -16.28 11.96 -10.54
C ALA A 62 -15.05 12.56 -11.24
N GLU A 63 -13.99 11.81 -11.41
CA GLU A 63 -12.74 12.31 -11.96
C GLU A 63 -12.24 11.40 -13.07
N GLY A 64 -10.95 11.48 -13.42
CA GLY A 64 -10.43 10.71 -14.53
C GLY A 64 -9.49 9.61 -14.09
N ALA A 65 -8.98 8.87 -15.08
CA ALA A 65 -8.10 7.73 -14.84
C ALA A 65 -6.85 8.10 -14.06
N ASP A 66 -6.28 9.29 -14.33
CA ASP A 66 -5.05 9.70 -13.66
C ASP A 66 -5.27 9.88 -12.14
N ASP A 67 -6.43 10.42 -11.76
CA ASP A 67 -6.77 10.59 -10.35
C ASP A 67 -6.99 9.23 -9.68
N VAL A 68 -7.63 8.30 -10.38
CA VAL A 68 -7.82 6.94 -9.86
C VAL A 68 -6.47 6.25 -9.65
N ILE A 69 -5.54 6.44 -10.58
CA ILE A 69 -4.20 5.86 -10.47
C ILE A 69 -3.49 6.39 -9.21
N GLY A 70 -3.52 7.71 -9.01
CA GLY A 70 -2.88 8.32 -7.84
C GLY A 70 -3.51 7.87 -6.53
N GLU A 71 -4.84 7.89 -6.45
CA GLU A 71 -5.54 7.45 -5.24
C GLU A 71 -5.33 5.96 -4.98
N SER A 72 -5.27 5.15 -6.04
CA SER A 72 -5.02 3.72 -5.89
C SER A 72 -3.62 3.45 -5.33
N ALA A 73 -2.63 4.23 -5.75
CA ALA A 73 -1.28 4.10 -5.22
C ALA A 73 -1.26 4.42 -3.73
N ASP A 74 -1.96 5.50 -3.32
CA ASP A 74 -2.07 5.87 -1.92
C ASP A 74 -2.78 4.79 -1.11
N LEU A 75 -3.84 4.22 -1.68
CA LEU A 75 -4.60 3.14 -1.04
C LEU A 75 -3.69 1.93 -0.77
N LEU A 76 -2.95 1.50 -1.77
CA LEU A 76 -2.06 0.36 -1.62
C LEU A 76 -0.97 0.63 -0.58
N PHE A 77 -0.41 1.84 -0.58
CA PHE A 77 0.60 2.20 0.41
C PHE A 77 0.04 2.11 1.82
N HIS A 78 -1.14 2.69 2.06
CA HIS A 78 -1.74 2.66 3.40
C HIS A 78 -2.15 1.25 3.82
N TRP A 79 -2.52 0.41 2.86
CA TRP A 79 -2.79 -1.00 3.15
C TRP A 79 -1.51 -1.70 3.63
N LEU A 80 -0.39 -1.44 2.96
CA LEU A 80 0.88 -2.03 3.37
C LEU A 80 1.30 -1.56 4.78
N VAL A 81 1.05 -0.28 5.09
CA VAL A 81 1.33 0.24 6.43
C VAL A 81 0.48 -0.48 7.49
N LEU A 82 -0.80 -0.73 7.18
CA LEU A 82 -1.66 -1.47 8.10
C LEU A 82 -1.15 -2.89 8.32
N MET A 83 -0.73 -3.56 7.25
CA MET A 83 -0.16 -4.90 7.37
C MET A 83 1.07 -4.88 8.27
N ALA A 84 1.96 -3.91 8.06
CA ALA A 84 3.16 -3.77 8.89
C ALA A 84 2.80 -3.54 10.36
N ASP A 85 1.80 -2.68 10.61
CA ASP A 85 1.37 -2.38 11.98
C ASP A 85 0.83 -3.62 12.69
N MET A 86 0.14 -4.48 11.96
CA MET A 86 -0.45 -5.71 12.51
C MET A 86 0.52 -6.89 12.50
N GLY A 87 1.71 -6.74 11.93
CA GLY A 87 2.65 -7.84 11.82
C GLY A 87 2.19 -8.91 10.84
N ILE A 88 1.36 -8.54 9.85
CA ILE A 88 0.88 -9.48 8.84
C ILE A 88 1.78 -9.38 7.63
N ASP A 89 2.31 -10.53 7.19
CA ASP A 89 3.06 -10.58 5.94
C ASP A 89 2.07 -10.48 4.78
N PRO A 90 2.21 -9.47 3.90
CA PRO A 90 1.31 -9.35 2.74
C PRO A 90 1.25 -10.60 1.87
N GLN A 91 2.28 -11.45 1.91
CA GLN A 91 2.27 -12.72 1.18
C GLN A 91 1.09 -13.60 1.60
N GLN A 92 0.65 -13.49 2.85
CA GLN A 92 -0.50 -14.24 3.33
C GLN A 92 -1.78 -13.83 2.61
N VAL A 93 -1.89 -12.54 2.27
CA VAL A 93 -3.02 -12.04 1.51
C VAL A 93 -2.97 -12.55 0.08
N LEU A 94 -1.78 -12.54 -0.53
CA LEU A 94 -1.60 -13.07 -1.88
C LEU A 94 -1.96 -14.56 -1.92
N ALA A 95 -1.55 -15.33 -0.92
CA ALA A 95 -1.89 -16.75 -0.84
C ALA A 95 -3.40 -16.95 -0.80
N ARG A 96 -4.12 -16.08 -0.09
CA ARG A 96 -5.58 -16.15 -0.03
C ARG A 96 -6.21 -15.87 -1.40
N LEU A 97 -5.61 -14.93 -2.16
CA LEU A 97 -6.06 -14.65 -3.52
C LEU A 97 -5.85 -15.85 -4.43
N VAL A 98 -4.72 -16.54 -4.28
CA VAL A 98 -4.45 -17.76 -5.06
C VAL A 98 -5.55 -18.80 -4.81
N GLU A 99 -5.96 -18.98 -3.56
CA GLU A 99 -7.06 -19.89 -3.22
C GLU A 99 -8.36 -19.51 -3.95
N ARG A 100 -8.58 -18.20 -4.14
CA ARG A 100 -9.81 -17.71 -4.78
C ARG A 100 -9.78 -17.74 -6.29
N GLU A 101 -8.63 -18.07 -6.87
CA GLU A 101 -8.53 -18.21 -8.33
C GLU A 101 -9.39 -19.34 -8.84
N GLY A 102 -9.64 -20.25 -8.00
CA GLY A 102 -10.46 -21.26 -8.45
C GLY A 102 -10.43 -22.57 -8.23
#